data_cbae74a02d498917f961d70eb9aa482d
#
_entry.id   cbae74a02d498917f961d70eb9aa482d
#
_cell.length_a   1.000
_cell.length_b   1.000
_cell.length_c   1.000
_cell.angle_alpha   90.00
_cell.angle_beta   90.00
_cell.angle_gamma   90.00
#
_symmetry.space_group_name_H-M   'P 1'
#
loop_
_entity.id
_entity.type
_entity.pdbx_description
1 polymer ?
#
loop_
_entity_poly.entity_id
_entity_poly.type
_entity_poly.pdbx_seq_one_letter_code
_entity_poly.pdbx_strand_id
1 'polypeptide(L)'
;MKILNSLFSVFNYNLEKSTNKLEILNFIKILRPWTTEHELIRLGGNNDGGYLIPNDLNHIKFNLSPGVGKFFNLELDLLKKNIPSYMCDASIDSISSELKGCFF
;
A
#
# COMPACT_ATOMS: atom_id res chain seq x y z
N MET A 1 2.09 -2.45 37.45
CA MET A 1 2.72 -2.68 36.14
C MET A 1 4.23 -2.38 36.12
N LYS A 2 4.73 -1.24 36.63
CA LYS A 2 6.18 -0.91 36.60
C LYS A 2 7.06 -1.94 37.34
N ILE A 3 6.67 -2.45 38.51
CA ILE A 3 7.42 -3.43 39.30
C ILE A 3 7.48 -4.80 38.57
N LEU A 4 6.39 -5.24 38.00
CA LEU A 4 6.34 -6.48 37.21
C LEU A 4 7.20 -6.39 35.95
N ASN A 5 7.19 -5.27 35.22
CA ASN A 5 8.07 -5.07 34.09
C ASN A 5 9.56 -5.11 34.48
N SER A 6 9.91 -4.59 35.66
CA SER A 6 11.30 -4.66 36.16
C SER A 6 11.75 -6.10 36.46
N LEU A 7 10.87 -6.97 36.92
CA LEU A 7 11.17 -8.37 37.15
C LEU A 7 11.31 -9.17 35.84
N PHE A 8 10.44 -8.90 34.84
CA PHE A 8 10.45 -9.61 33.57
C PHE A 8 11.53 -9.11 32.59
N SER A 9 12.01 -7.87 32.75
CA SER A 9 13.10 -7.32 31.93
C SER A 9 14.43 -8.08 32.13
N VAL A 10 14.64 -8.71 33.28
CA VAL A 10 15.79 -9.59 33.54
C VAL A 10 15.82 -10.80 32.60
N PHE A 11 14.65 -11.21 32.06
CA PHE A 11 14.49 -12.29 31.11
C PHE A 11 14.25 -11.81 29.69
N ASN A 12 14.48 -10.54 29.38
CA ASN A 12 14.17 -9.91 28.09
C ASN A 12 12.67 -9.93 27.69
N TYR A 13 11.75 -10.01 28.65
CA TYR A 13 10.32 -9.89 28.42
C TYR A 13 9.80 -8.53 28.84
N ASN A 14 8.99 -7.90 28.00
CA ASN A 14 8.23 -6.71 28.31
C ASN A 14 6.74 -7.07 28.46
N LEU A 15 6.14 -6.68 29.57
CA LEU A 15 4.69 -6.80 29.76
C LEU A 15 4.01 -5.56 29.19
N GLU A 16 3.28 -5.74 28.09
CA GLU A 16 2.46 -4.71 27.49
C GLU A 16 0.99 -4.96 27.78
N LYS A 17 0.21 -3.88 27.88
CA LYS A 17 -1.23 -4.00 28.02
C LYS A 17 -1.79 -4.60 26.72
N SER A 18 -2.39 -5.77 26.80
CA SER A 18 -3.05 -6.37 25.65
C SER A 18 -4.23 -5.49 25.20
N THR A 19 -4.36 -5.32 23.89
CA THR A 19 -5.52 -4.64 23.30
C THR A 19 -6.78 -5.48 23.53
N ASN A 20 -7.88 -4.84 23.90
CA ASN A 20 -9.14 -5.53 24.09
C ASN A 20 -9.61 -6.17 22.79
N LYS A 21 -10.00 -7.45 22.82
CA LYS A 21 -10.52 -8.19 21.66
C LYS A 21 -11.66 -7.44 20.94
N LEU A 22 -12.55 -6.80 21.71
CA LEU A 22 -13.67 -6.04 21.13
C LEU A 22 -13.19 -4.81 20.37
N GLU A 23 -12.14 -4.10 20.86
CA GLU A 23 -11.52 -2.97 20.16
C GLU A 23 -10.89 -3.41 18.84
N ILE A 24 -10.18 -4.55 18.85
CA ILE A 24 -9.61 -5.14 17.64
C ILE A 24 -10.69 -5.49 16.63
N LEU A 25 -11.77 -6.16 17.06
CA LEU A 25 -12.86 -6.53 16.18
C LEU A 25 -13.59 -5.31 15.60
N ASN A 26 -13.77 -4.25 16.38
CA ASN A 26 -14.36 -3.01 15.90
C ASN A 26 -13.46 -2.31 14.88
N PHE A 27 -12.15 -2.29 15.12
CA PHE A 27 -11.18 -1.78 14.17
C PHE A 27 -11.21 -2.56 12.83
N ILE A 28 -11.21 -3.91 12.90
CA ILE A 28 -11.31 -4.76 11.70
C ILE A 28 -12.61 -4.49 10.93
N LYS A 29 -13.72 -4.23 11.62
CA LYS A 29 -14.98 -3.89 10.96
C LYS A 29 -14.92 -2.58 10.17
N ILE A 30 -14.17 -1.59 10.66
CA ILE A 30 -13.96 -0.31 9.97
C ILE A 30 -13.12 -0.51 8.69
N LEU A 31 -12.19 -1.47 8.69
CA LEU A 31 -11.34 -1.80 7.55
C LEU A 31 -12.04 -2.65 6.48
N ARG A 32 -13.32 -2.96 6.63
CA ARG A 32 -14.06 -3.71 5.61
C ARG A 32 -14.06 -2.95 4.28
N PRO A 33 -13.77 -3.64 3.17
CA PRO A 33 -13.90 -3.04 1.84
C PRO A 33 -15.35 -2.59 1.63
N TRP A 34 -15.51 -1.41 1.10
CA TRP A 34 -16.81 -0.92 0.65
C TRP A 34 -17.08 -1.45 -0.76
N THR A 35 -18.32 -1.78 -1.05
CA THR A 35 -18.75 -2.07 -2.41
C THR A 35 -18.78 -0.77 -3.21
N THR A 36 -18.35 -0.82 -4.45
CA THR A 36 -18.43 0.30 -5.40
C THR A 36 -19.46 -0.03 -6.48
N GLU A 37 -19.97 0.97 -7.16
CA GLU A 37 -20.83 0.79 -8.33
C GLU A 37 -20.03 0.35 -9.56
N HIS A 38 -18.71 0.47 -9.50
CA HIS A 38 -17.79 0.14 -10.58
C HIS A 38 -17.25 -1.29 -10.43
N GLU A 39 -17.13 -1.97 -11.54
CA GLU A 39 -16.40 -3.23 -11.61
C GLU A 39 -14.96 -3.06 -11.14
N LEU A 40 -14.44 -4.04 -10.40
CA LEU A 40 -13.05 -4.06 -10.01
C LEU A 40 -12.19 -4.60 -11.15
N ILE A 41 -11.19 -3.84 -11.53
CA ILE A 41 -10.16 -4.25 -12.47
C ILE A 41 -8.83 -4.47 -11.76
N ARG A 42 -8.04 -5.39 -12.29
CA ARG A 42 -6.68 -5.60 -11.79
C ARG A 42 -5.67 -4.89 -12.69
N LEU A 43 -4.84 -4.03 -12.09
CA LEU A 43 -3.70 -3.38 -12.74
C LEU A 43 -2.41 -3.79 -12.03
N GLY A 44 -1.29 -3.79 -12.76
CA GLY A 44 0.02 -4.14 -12.21
C GLY A 44 0.35 -5.63 -12.24
N GLY A 45 -0.48 -6.46 -12.88
CA GLY A 45 -0.24 -7.89 -13.00
C GLY A 45 -0.71 -8.71 -11.78
N ASN A 46 -0.28 -9.97 -11.71
CA ASN A 46 -0.79 -10.94 -10.71
C ASN A 46 0.12 -11.10 -9.47
N ASN A 47 1.28 -10.46 -9.50
CA ASN A 47 2.28 -10.54 -8.43
C ASN A 47 2.27 -9.26 -7.57
N ASP A 48 3.35 -9.05 -6.83
CA ASP A 48 3.63 -7.81 -6.13
C ASP A 48 3.55 -6.60 -7.09
N GLY A 49 2.99 -5.51 -6.62
CA GLY A 49 2.67 -4.34 -7.46
C GLY A 49 1.36 -4.46 -8.24
N GLY A 50 0.58 -5.55 -8.07
CA GLY A 50 -0.75 -5.70 -8.66
C GLY A 50 -1.88 -5.36 -7.70
N TYR A 51 -2.77 -4.45 -8.11
CA TYR A 51 -3.87 -3.95 -7.29
C TYR A 51 -5.23 -4.14 -7.96
N LEU A 52 -6.23 -4.46 -7.14
CA LEU A 52 -7.64 -4.41 -7.54
C LEU A 52 -8.16 -3.01 -7.23
N ILE A 53 -8.59 -2.31 -8.26
CA ILE A 53 -9.12 -0.95 -8.15
C ILE A 53 -10.46 -0.82 -8.87
N PRO A 54 -11.33 0.10 -8.47
CA PRO A 54 -12.55 0.39 -9.23
C PRO A 54 -12.22 0.88 -10.64
N ASN A 55 -12.96 0.41 -11.64
CA ASN A 55 -12.81 0.85 -13.03
C ASN A 55 -13.45 2.23 -13.26
N ASP A 56 -13.04 3.19 -12.47
CA ASP A 56 -13.44 4.61 -12.54
C ASP A 56 -12.20 5.48 -12.70
N LEU A 57 -11.47 5.27 -13.79
CA LEU A 57 -10.19 5.95 -14.04
C LEU A 57 -10.33 7.20 -14.92
N ASN A 58 -11.51 7.47 -15.47
CA ASN A 58 -11.71 8.53 -16.46
C ASN A 58 -11.39 9.95 -15.94
N HIS A 59 -11.46 10.14 -14.64
CA HIS A 59 -11.20 11.42 -14.00
C HIS A 59 -9.80 11.52 -13.37
N ILE A 60 -9.05 10.42 -13.39
CA ILE A 60 -7.70 10.37 -12.82
C ILE A 60 -6.72 11.00 -13.83
N LYS A 61 -6.03 12.03 -13.42
CA LYS A 61 -5.05 12.74 -14.27
C LYS A 61 -3.62 12.28 -14.03
N PHE A 62 -3.31 11.82 -12.85
CA PHE A 62 -2.00 11.30 -12.46
C PHE A 62 -2.13 10.36 -11.26
N ASN A 63 -1.13 9.54 -11.08
CA ASN A 63 -0.95 8.66 -9.94
C ASN A 63 0.25 9.12 -9.10
N LEU A 64 0.22 8.88 -7.80
CA LEU A 64 1.35 9.07 -6.90
C LEU A 64 1.75 7.72 -6.32
N SER A 65 2.97 7.27 -6.63
CA SER A 65 3.53 5.99 -6.18
C SER A 65 4.75 6.21 -5.29
N PRO A 66 4.60 6.39 -3.99
CA PRO A 66 5.72 6.36 -3.07
C PRO A 66 6.14 4.92 -2.78
N GLY A 67 7.44 4.62 -2.84
CA GLY A 67 7.96 3.28 -2.58
C GLY A 67 7.74 2.31 -3.75
N VAL A 68 8.08 2.71 -4.95
CA VAL A 68 7.84 1.94 -6.19
C VAL A 68 8.67 0.64 -6.25
N GLY A 69 9.88 0.64 -5.69
CA GLY A 69 10.79 -0.50 -5.76
C GLY A 69 11.23 -0.82 -7.19
N LYS A 70 11.34 -2.11 -7.49
CA LYS A 70 11.80 -2.60 -8.82
C LYS A 70 10.65 -3.04 -9.74
N PHE A 71 9.42 -3.03 -9.29
CA PHE A 71 8.26 -3.53 -10.03
C PHE A 71 7.33 -2.37 -10.39
N PHE A 72 7.35 -1.96 -11.64
CA PHE A 72 6.59 -0.81 -12.17
C PHE A 72 5.33 -1.20 -12.93
N ASN A 73 4.82 -2.39 -12.72
CA ASN A 73 3.73 -2.92 -13.54
C ASN A 73 2.45 -2.11 -13.42
N LEU A 74 2.15 -1.57 -12.23
CA LEU A 74 1.01 -0.69 -12.03
C LEU A 74 1.17 0.61 -12.83
N GLU A 75 2.32 1.23 -12.73
CA GLU A 75 2.65 2.50 -13.40
C GLU A 75 2.62 2.35 -14.92
N LEU A 76 3.12 1.21 -15.44
CA LEU A 76 3.03 0.88 -16.87
C LEU A 76 1.58 0.71 -17.34
N ASP A 77 0.76 0.02 -16.56
CA ASP A 77 -0.66 -0.18 -16.92
C ASP A 77 -1.46 1.13 -16.84
N LEU A 78 -1.16 1.98 -15.88
CA LEU A 78 -1.73 3.32 -15.78
C LEU A 78 -1.26 4.21 -16.94
N LEU A 79 0.03 4.16 -17.29
CA LEU A 79 0.56 4.93 -18.42
C LEU A 79 -0.09 4.55 -19.75
N LYS A 80 -0.38 3.26 -20.01
CA LYS A 80 -1.16 2.80 -21.18
C LYS A 80 -2.58 3.39 -21.22
N LYS A 81 -3.10 3.81 -20.06
CA LYS A 81 -4.39 4.50 -19.93
C LYS A 81 -4.26 6.04 -19.94
N ASN A 82 -3.09 6.57 -20.30
CA ASN A 82 -2.73 8.00 -20.28
C ASN A 82 -2.76 8.62 -18.88
N ILE A 83 -2.49 7.84 -17.85
CA ILE A 83 -2.37 8.30 -16.46
C ILE A 83 -0.88 8.21 -16.08
N PRO A 84 -0.11 9.30 -16.17
CA PRO A 84 1.29 9.32 -15.76
C PRO A 84 1.40 9.17 -14.23
N SER A 85 2.53 8.63 -13.78
CA SER A 85 2.82 8.48 -12.35
C SER A 85 3.93 9.41 -11.91
N TYR A 86 3.75 10.02 -10.74
CA TYR A 86 4.82 10.61 -9.96
C TYR A 86 5.32 9.57 -8.98
N MET A 87 6.60 9.24 -9.06
CA MET A 87 7.20 8.14 -8.29
C MET A 87 8.31 8.69 -7.41
N CYS A 88 8.51 8.07 -6.25
CA CYS A 88 9.69 8.31 -5.43
C CYS A 88 10.05 7.03 -4.67
N ASP A 89 11.33 6.69 -4.65
CA ASP A 89 11.84 5.56 -3.89
C ASP A 89 13.34 5.76 -3.61
N ALA A 90 13.71 5.83 -2.34
CA ALA A 90 15.10 6.00 -1.93
C ALA A 90 15.98 4.75 -2.14
N SER A 91 15.37 3.61 -2.50
CA SER A 91 16.07 2.34 -2.69
C SER A 91 16.51 2.09 -4.14
N ILE A 92 16.10 2.95 -5.08
CA ILE A 92 16.44 2.85 -6.51
C ILE A 92 16.98 4.18 -7.04
N ASP A 93 17.97 4.10 -7.93
CA ASP A 93 18.63 5.29 -8.50
C ASP A 93 17.97 5.78 -9.79
N SER A 94 17.20 4.93 -10.47
CA SER A 94 16.56 5.25 -11.75
C SER A 94 15.38 4.34 -12.04
N ILE A 95 14.48 4.82 -12.87
CA ILE A 95 13.32 4.06 -13.37
C ILE A 95 13.61 3.49 -14.76
N SER A 96 12.81 2.49 -15.16
CA SER A 96 12.87 1.91 -16.49
C SER A 96 12.58 2.94 -17.60
N SER A 97 13.29 2.81 -18.74
CA SER A 97 13.04 3.62 -19.93
C SER A 97 11.64 3.44 -20.53
N GLU A 98 10.92 2.37 -20.15
CA GLU A 98 9.53 2.11 -20.56
C GLU A 98 8.54 3.09 -19.92
N LEU A 99 8.92 3.72 -18.81
CA LEU A 99 8.13 4.72 -18.09
C LEU A 99 8.32 6.15 -18.58
N LYS A 100 8.66 6.33 -19.87
CA LYS A 100 8.73 7.65 -20.49
C LYS A 100 7.38 8.36 -20.38
N GLY A 101 7.38 9.52 -19.72
CA GLY A 101 6.16 10.26 -19.39
C GLY A 101 5.72 10.17 -17.93
N CYS A 102 6.38 9.34 -17.13
CA CYS A 102 6.30 9.40 -15.68
C CYS A 102 7.42 10.27 -15.09
N PHE A 103 7.27 10.66 -13.84
CA PHE A 103 8.21 11.52 -13.11
C PHE A 103 8.78 10.74 -11.92
N PHE A 104 10.10 10.87 -11.71
CA PHE A 104 10.81 10.19 -10.62
C PHE A 104 11.72 11.18 -9.88
#